data_d5bee53ca089191aa6bc3b9417dcb2aa
#
_entry.id   d5bee53ca089191aa6bc3b9417dcb2aa
#
_cell.length_a   1.000
_cell.length_b   1.000
_cell.length_c   1.000
_cell.angle_alpha   90.00
_cell.angle_beta   90.00
_cell.angle_gamma   90.00
#
_symmetry.space_group_name_H-M   'P 1'
#
loop_
_entity.id
_entity.type
_entity.pdbx_description
1 polymer ?
#
loop_
_entity_poly.entity_id
_entity_poly.type
_entity_poly.pdbx_seq_one_letter_code
_entity_poly.pdbx_strand_id
1 'polypeptide(L)'
;MLDQVLDIFGIQADIDLNLMKQGQRLTELTASVLHGLNGVLDTLHPDCVLVHGDTTTAMATAMAAFYRHVPVGHVEAGLRTYDMLHPWPEEMNRRVIDLMATHYYAXXXXXXXXXARECSRRTHPRHRQYGN
;
A
#
# COMPACT_ATOMS: atom_id res chain seq x y z
N MET A 1 2.95 16.97 -9.26
CA MET A 1 1.60 16.78 -9.76
C MET A 1 0.57 16.55 -8.65
N LEU A 2 0.88 15.74 -7.66
CA LEU A 2 -0.03 15.54 -6.55
C LEU A 2 -0.33 16.83 -5.81
N ASP A 3 0.69 17.66 -5.61
CA ASP A 3 0.50 18.93 -4.91
C ASP A 3 -0.55 19.80 -5.61
N GLN A 4 -0.54 19.81 -6.94
CA GLN A 4 -1.51 20.58 -7.70
C GLN A 4 -2.92 20.08 -7.49
N VAL A 5 -3.09 18.77 -7.46
CA VAL A 5 -4.40 18.17 -7.24
C VAL A 5 -4.89 18.52 -5.84
N LEU A 6 -4.04 18.41 -4.84
CA LEU A 6 -4.41 18.75 -3.48
C LEU A 6 -4.84 20.22 -3.39
N ASP A 7 -4.12 21.10 -4.07
CA ASP A 7 -4.47 22.53 -4.05
C ASP A 7 -5.85 22.77 -4.66
N ILE A 8 -6.15 22.09 -5.78
CA ILE A 8 -7.43 22.28 -6.46
C ILE A 8 -8.59 21.91 -5.56
N PHE A 9 -8.45 20.84 -4.80
CA PHE A 9 -9.52 20.38 -3.93
C PHE A 9 -9.45 20.92 -2.52
N GLY A 10 -8.50 21.78 -2.25
CA GLY A 10 -8.39 22.40 -0.93
C GLY A 10 -7.96 21.44 0.16
N ILE A 11 -7.20 20.42 -0.19
CA ILE A 11 -6.75 19.41 0.76
C ILE A 11 -5.33 19.74 1.19
N GLN A 12 -5.11 19.68 2.48
CA GLN A 12 -3.77 19.87 3.04
C GLN A 12 -3.25 18.57 3.61
N ALA A 13 -2.04 18.21 3.20
CA ALA A 13 -1.40 17.04 3.78
C ALA A 13 -0.95 17.35 5.20
N ASP A 14 -1.16 16.41 6.11
CA ASP A 14 -0.68 16.59 7.48
C ASP A 14 0.83 16.43 7.56
N ILE A 15 1.39 15.50 6.81
CA ILE A 15 2.81 15.25 6.79
C ILE A 15 3.23 15.03 5.34
N ASP A 16 4.33 15.65 4.94
CA ASP A 16 4.87 15.49 3.60
C ASP A 16 6.36 15.15 3.74
N LEU A 17 6.70 13.89 3.48
CA LEU A 17 8.09 13.46 3.62
C LEU A 17 8.96 13.89 2.45
N ASN A 18 8.33 14.16 1.30
CA ASN A 18 9.04 14.68 0.13
C ASN A 18 10.25 13.82 -0.24
N LEU A 19 9.99 12.51 -0.38
CA LEU A 19 11.08 11.54 -0.57
C LEU A 19 11.43 11.29 -2.03
N MET A 20 10.57 11.71 -2.96
CA MET A 20 10.80 11.44 -4.38
C MET A 20 11.93 12.31 -4.91
N LYS A 21 12.90 11.68 -5.52
CA LYS A 21 14.04 12.35 -6.11
C LYS A 21 14.24 11.87 -7.53
N GLN A 22 14.78 12.76 -8.37
CA GLN A 22 15.03 12.43 -9.75
C GLN A 22 16.14 11.38 -9.87
N GLY A 23 15.94 10.40 -10.75
CA GLY A 23 16.94 9.37 -10.99
C GLY A 23 17.10 8.37 -9.86
N GLN A 24 16.16 8.35 -8.95
CA GLN A 24 16.22 7.48 -7.79
C GLN A 24 15.96 6.03 -8.19
N ARG A 25 16.79 5.13 -7.69
CA ARG A 25 16.58 3.71 -7.95
C ARG A 25 15.51 3.15 -7.02
N LEU A 26 14.89 2.04 -7.43
CA LEU A 26 13.82 1.45 -6.64
C LEU A 26 14.29 1.04 -5.24
N THR A 27 15.51 0.52 -5.15
CA THR A 27 16.06 0.15 -3.86
C THR A 27 16.13 1.36 -2.92
N GLU A 28 16.61 2.47 -3.45
CA GLU A 28 16.76 3.69 -2.66
C GLU A 28 15.41 4.25 -2.26
N LEU A 29 14.46 4.25 -3.20
CA LEU A 29 13.12 4.75 -2.90
C LEU A 29 12.45 3.89 -1.82
N THR A 30 12.52 2.58 -1.97
CA THR A 30 11.93 1.69 -0.99
C THR A 30 12.51 1.94 0.40
N ALA A 31 13.85 2.01 0.48
CA ALA A 31 14.50 2.25 1.76
C ALA A 31 14.10 3.59 2.36
N SER A 32 14.03 4.63 1.52
CA SER A 32 13.66 5.96 1.99
C SER A 32 12.26 5.99 2.55
N VAL A 33 11.32 5.34 1.87
CA VAL A 33 9.93 5.31 2.35
C VAL A 33 9.85 4.56 3.67
N LEU A 34 10.47 3.39 3.72
CA LEU A 34 10.45 2.59 4.95
C LEU A 34 11.02 3.39 6.12
N HIS A 35 12.16 4.02 5.91
CA HIS A 35 12.82 4.76 6.96
C HIS A 35 12.01 5.98 7.37
N GLY A 36 11.50 6.72 6.38
CA GLY A 36 10.76 7.94 6.66
C GLY A 36 9.46 7.70 7.41
N LEU A 37 8.85 6.53 7.19
CA LEU A 37 7.59 6.25 7.84
C LEU A 37 7.74 5.84 9.30
N ASN A 38 8.95 5.51 9.74
CA ASN A 38 9.14 5.17 11.15
C ASN A 38 8.62 6.29 12.06
N GLY A 39 9.09 7.51 11.82
CA GLY A 39 8.67 8.62 12.64
C GLY A 39 7.20 8.93 12.51
N VAL A 40 6.67 8.84 11.30
CA VAL A 40 5.27 9.13 11.07
C VAL A 40 4.38 8.15 11.84
N LEU A 41 4.66 6.87 11.72
CA LEU A 41 3.85 5.86 12.38
C LEU A 41 4.02 5.92 13.90
N ASP A 42 5.23 6.24 14.35
CA ASP A 42 5.45 6.40 15.79
C ASP A 42 4.68 7.58 16.36
N THR A 43 4.51 8.63 15.58
CA THR A 43 3.83 9.83 16.04
C THR A 43 2.32 9.71 15.93
N LEU A 44 1.83 9.24 14.81
CA LEU A 44 0.39 9.23 14.54
C LEU A 44 -0.33 8.05 15.18
N HIS A 45 0.34 6.93 15.33
CA HIS A 45 -0.30 5.70 15.84
C HIS A 45 -1.61 5.41 15.12
N PRO A 46 -1.59 5.31 13.79
CA PRO A 46 -2.85 5.14 13.08
C PRO A 46 -3.48 3.78 13.34
N ASP A 47 -4.81 3.74 13.28
CA ASP A 47 -5.53 2.49 13.40
C ASP A 47 -5.54 1.69 12.12
N CYS A 48 -5.28 2.34 11.01
CA CYS A 48 -5.29 1.71 9.70
C CYS A 48 -4.53 2.61 8.72
N VAL A 49 -3.86 1.98 7.77
CA VAL A 49 -3.15 2.71 6.72
C VAL A 49 -3.76 2.31 5.39
N LEU A 50 -4.15 3.29 4.60
CA LEU A 50 -4.66 3.03 3.26
C LEU A 50 -3.58 3.33 2.24
N VAL A 51 -3.34 2.39 1.35
CA VAL A 51 -2.45 2.62 0.21
C VAL A 51 -3.23 2.43 -1.08
N HIS A 52 -2.83 3.14 -2.11
CA HIS A 52 -3.57 3.17 -3.35
C HIS A 52 -2.68 2.72 -4.50
N GLY A 53 -3.15 1.73 -5.24
CA GLY A 53 -2.50 1.32 -6.46
C GLY A 53 -1.32 0.39 -6.25
N ASP A 54 -0.33 0.56 -7.11
CA ASP A 54 0.75 -0.43 -7.19
C ASP A 54 2.12 0.21 -7.35
N THR A 55 2.28 1.43 -6.85
CA THR A 55 3.60 2.07 -6.89
C THR A 55 4.51 1.46 -5.84
N THR A 56 5.81 1.68 -6.04
CA THR A 56 6.79 1.26 -5.04
C THR A 56 6.55 1.97 -3.72
N THR A 57 6.14 3.23 -3.76
CA THR A 57 5.81 3.96 -2.55
C THR A 57 4.65 3.30 -1.80
N ALA A 58 3.61 2.90 -2.52
CA ALA A 58 2.47 2.23 -1.89
C ALA A 58 2.91 0.91 -1.24
N MET A 59 3.74 0.15 -1.96
CA MET A 59 4.20 -1.13 -1.44
C MET A 59 5.05 -0.95 -0.19
N ALA A 60 6.00 -0.01 -0.22
CA ALA A 60 6.86 0.22 0.94
C ALA A 60 6.06 0.76 2.12
N THR A 61 5.07 1.60 1.86
CA THR A 61 4.21 2.11 2.93
C THR A 61 3.44 0.97 3.59
N ALA A 62 2.88 0.08 2.78
CA ALA A 62 2.16 -1.07 3.31
C ALA A 62 3.10 -1.94 4.16
N MET A 63 4.33 -2.11 3.70
CA MET A 63 5.30 -2.92 4.44
C MET A 63 5.63 -2.29 5.79
N ALA A 64 5.83 -0.97 5.82
CA ALA A 64 6.11 -0.28 7.09
C ALA A 64 4.97 -0.47 8.08
N ALA A 65 3.73 -0.34 7.59
CA ALA A 65 2.56 -0.53 8.45
C ALA A 65 2.47 -1.99 8.92
N PHE A 66 2.71 -2.92 8.01
CA PHE A 66 2.64 -4.33 8.33
C PHE A 66 3.64 -4.71 9.43
N TYR A 67 4.84 -4.17 9.35
CA TYR A 67 5.86 -4.44 10.37
C TYR A 67 5.43 -3.97 11.75
N ARG A 68 4.56 -2.99 11.83
CA ARG A 68 4.08 -2.45 13.09
C ARG A 68 2.73 -3.02 13.49
N HIS A 69 2.26 -4.01 12.76
CA HIS A 69 0.95 -4.63 13.00
C HIS A 69 -0.20 -3.66 12.84
N VAL A 70 -0.01 -2.64 12.00
CA VAL A 70 -1.09 -1.71 11.67
C VAL A 70 -1.82 -2.26 10.44
N PRO A 71 -3.13 -2.45 10.52
CA PRO A 71 -3.88 -2.98 9.37
C PRO A 71 -3.74 -2.11 8.13
N VAL A 72 -3.66 -2.76 6.98
CA VAL A 72 -3.49 -2.09 5.69
C VAL A 72 -4.72 -2.32 4.85
N GLY A 73 -5.26 -1.23 4.29
CA GLY A 73 -6.29 -1.31 3.27
C GLY A 73 -5.69 -0.98 1.92
N HIS A 74 -6.03 -1.77 0.92
CA HIS A 74 -5.46 -1.60 -0.42
C HIS A 74 -6.54 -1.15 -1.39
N VAL A 75 -6.43 0.08 -1.84
CA VAL A 75 -7.35 0.66 -2.82
C VAL A 75 -6.83 0.34 -4.22
N GLU A 76 -7.72 -0.06 -5.09
CA GLU A 76 -7.40 -0.54 -6.43
C GLU A 76 -6.74 -1.91 -6.39
N ALA A 77 -7.24 -2.74 -5.50
CA ALA A 77 -6.69 -4.08 -5.32
C ALA A 77 -7.19 -5.02 -6.42
N GLY A 78 -6.46 -6.10 -6.62
CA GLY A 78 -6.96 -7.22 -7.40
C GLY A 78 -6.54 -7.28 -8.85
N LEU A 79 -5.91 -6.26 -9.37
CA LEU A 79 -5.39 -6.30 -10.73
C LEU A 79 -4.26 -7.33 -10.83
N ARG A 80 -4.24 -8.09 -11.91
CA ARG A 80 -3.22 -9.12 -12.10
C ARG A 80 -2.85 -9.28 -13.56
N THR A 81 -1.58 -9.40 -13.83
CA THR A 81 -1.10 -9.89 -15.12
C THR A 81 -0.58 -11.31 -15.01
N TYR A 82 -0.28 -11.73 -13.79
CA TYR A 82 0.33 -13.03 -13.49
C TYR A 82 1.72 -13.16 -14.10
N ASP A 83 2.36 -12.03 -14.37
CA ASP A 83 3.74 -11.97 -14.83
C ASP A 83 4.45 -10.92 -14.00
N MET A 84 5.31 -11.38 -13.09
CA MET A 84 5.93 -10.50 -12.11
C MET A 84 6.81 -9.43 -12.73
N LEU A 85 7.20 -9.63 -13.98
CA LEU A 85 8.06 -8.66 -14.65
C LEU A 85 7.29 -7.73 -15.60
N HIS A 86 5.96 -7.91 -15.73
CA HIS A 86 5.18 -7.11 -16.66
C HIS A 86 3.82 -6.78 -16.09
N PRO A 87 3.55 -5.49 -15.81
CA PRO A 87 4.51 -4.39 -15.80
C PRO A 87 5.46 -4.48 -14.61
N TRP A 88 6.63 -3.91 -14.78
CA TRP A 88 7.67 -3.94 -13.77
C TRP A 88 7.85 -2.53 -13.18
N PRO A 89 7.81 -2.36 -11.87
CA PRO A 89 7.64 -3.37 -10.83
C PRO A 89 6.19 -3.49 -10.33
N GLU A 90 5.23 -2.97 -11.07
CA GLU A 90 3.87 -2.83 -10.57
C GLU A 90 3.21 -4.15 -10.21
N GLU A 91 3.41 -5.19 -11.05
CA GLU A 91 2.75 -6.47 -10.74
C GLU A 91 3.26 -7.04 -9.42
N MET A 92 4.56 -6.98 -9.19
CA MET A 92 5.12 -7.45 -7.93
C MET A 92 4.61 -6.60 -6.77
N ASN A 93 4.59 -5.28 -6.94
CA ASN A 93 4.17 -4.38 -5.88
C ASN A 93 2.75 -4.70 -5.41
N ARG A 94 1.82 -4.82 -6.36
CA ARG A 94 0.42 -5.01 -5.97
C ARG A 94 0.19 -6.38 -5.34
N ARG A 95 0.95 -7.37 -5.78
CA ARG A 95 0.80 -8.68 -5.19
C ARG A 95 1.35 -8.71 -3.77
N VAL A 96 2.46 -8.03 -3.53
CA VAL A 96 3.02 -7.94 -2.20
C VAL A 96 2.07 -7.16 -1.27
N ILE A 97 1.51 -6.05 -1.76
CA ILE A 97 0.56 -5.31 -0.94
C ILE A 97 -0.62 -6.20 -0.57
N ASP A 98 -1.13 -6.96 -1.53
CA ASP A 98 -2.30 -7.80 -1.27
C ASP A 98 -2.01 -8.90 -0.26
N LEU A 99 -0.76 -9.36 -0.19
CA LEU A 99 -0.40 -10.32 0.85
C LEU A 99 -0.46 -9.72 2.24
N MET A 100 -0.12 -8.44 2.35
CA MET A 100 -0.05 -7.77 3.65
C MET A 100 -1.36 -7.13 4.07
N ALA A 101 -2.22 -6.78 3.11
CA ALA A 101 -3.44 -6.04 3.40
C ALA A 101 -4.49 -6.91 4.08
N THR A 102 -5.33 -6.28 4.89
CA THR A 102 -6.48 -6.94 5.50
C THR A 102 -7.80 -6.45 4.91
N HIS A 103 -7.78 -5.33 4.20
CA HIS A 103 -8.98 -4.79 3.55
C HIS A 103 -8.65 -4.49 2.11
N TYR A 104 -9.58 -4.81 1.22
CA TYR A 104 -9.36 -4.69 -0.22
C TYR A 104 -10.51 -3.90 -0.82
N TYR A 105 -10.17 -2.88 -1.61
CA TYR A 105 -11.15 -2.06 -2.33
C TYR A 105 -10.82 -2.17 -3.80
N ALA A 106 -11.64 -2.96 -4.50
CA ALA A 106 -11.34 -3.28 -5.90
C ALA A 106 -12.50 -2.91 -6.78
N UNK A 107 -12.08 -2.66 -7.90
CA UNK A 107 -13.11 -2.39 -8.88
C UNK A 107 -13.80 -3.64 -9.20
N UNK A 108 -14.91 -3.57 -9.56
CA UNK A 108 -15.73 -4.73 -9.74
C UNK A 108 -15.10 -5.91 -10.39
N UNK A 109 -14.66 -5.79 -11.39
CA UNK A 109 -14.06 -6.83 -12.17
C UNK A 109 -12.76 -7.35 -11.64
N UNK A 110 -12.21 -6.68 -11.08
CA UNK A 110 -10.91 -7.01 -10.56
C UNK A 110 -10.96 -7.80 -9.28
N UNK A 111 -11.97 -7.74 -8.69
CA UNK A 111 -12.15 -8.44 -7.45
C UNK A 111 -12.22 -9.93 -7.65
N UNK A 112 -12.50 -10.12 -8.64
CA UNK A 112 -12.65 -11.50 -8.97
C UNK A 112 -11.38 -12.24 -9.18
N UNK A 113 -10.63 -11.65 -9.60
CA UNK A 113 -9.35 -12.30 -9.91
C UNK A 113 -8.57 -12.67 -8.71
N UNK A 114 -8.19 -12.05 -8.40
CA UNK A 114 -7.30 -12.41 -7.47
C UNK A 114 -7.55 -11.91 -6.15
N UNK A 115 -7.88 -11.16 -6.31
CA UNK A 115 -8.18 -10.57 -5.11
C UNK A 115 -9.21 -11.29 -4.35
N ALA A 116 -9.94 -11.83 -4.87
CA ALA A 116 -11.05 -12.48 -4.21
C ALA A 116 -10.60 -13.56 -3.26
N ARG A 117 -9.70 -14.39 -3.72
CA ARG A 117 -9.24 -15.48 -2.85
C ARG A 117 -8.47 -14.95 -1.65
N GLU A 118 -7.64 -13.97 -1.90
CA GLU A 118 -6.88 -13.37 -0.79
C GLU A 118 -7.79 -12.66 0.19
N CYS A 119 -8.80 -11.97 -0.33
CA CYS A 119 -9.77 -11.31 0.53
C CYS A 119 -10.52 -12.31 1.40
N SER A 120 -10.93 -13.43 0.81
CA SER A 120 -11.67 -14.43 1.57
C SER A 120 -10.84 -14.95 2.74
N ARG A 121 -9.57 -15.23 2.50
CA ARG A 121 -8.71 -15.73 3.57
C ARG A 121 -8.48 -14.67 4.65
N ARG A 122 -8.28 -13.43 4.22
CA ARG A 122 -7.96 -12.37 5.16
C ARG A 122 -9.15 -11.99 6.03
N THR A 123 -10.36 -12.17 5.52
CA THR A 123 -11.54 -11.85 6.30
C THR A 123 -12.05 -13.00 7.14
N HIS A 124 -11.41 -14.16 7.06
CA HIS A 124 -11.80 -15.28 7.87
C HIS A 124 -11.60 -14.97 9.35
N PRO A 125 -12.53 -15.40 10.22
CA PRO A 125 -12.40 -15.04 11.65
C PRO A 125 -11.08 -15.44 12.29
N ARG A 126 -10.45 -16.51 11.83
CA ARG A 126 -9.18 -16.94 12.40
C ARG A 126 -8.07 -15.93 12.15
N HIS A 127 -8.13 -15.22 11.05
CA HIS A 127 -7.12 -14.21 10.77
C HIS A 127 -7.21 -13.07 11.76
N ARG A 128 -8.42 -12.73 12.17
CA ARG A 128 -8.59 -11.67 13.16
C ARG A 128 -8.02 -12.08 14.51
N GLN A 129 -8.09 -13.36 14.83
CA GLN A 129 -7.53 -13.84 16.08
C GLN A 129 -6.01 -13.71 16.10
N TYR A 130 -5.38 -13.90 14.96
CA TYR A 130 -3.93 -13.80 14.88
C TYR A 130 -3.44 -12.39 15.07
N GLY A 131 -4.27 -11.41 14.81
CA GLY A 131 -3.91 -10.03 15.00
C GLY A 131 -3.79 -9.61 16.44
N ASN A 132 -4.20 -10.45 17.33
CA ASN A 132 -4.10 -10.15 18.77
C ASN A 132 -2.69 -10.40 19.33
#